data_56c88422d29b458d1f01d2c67091e13c
#
_entry.id   56c88422d29b458d1f01d2c67091e13c
#
_cell.length_a   1.000
_cell.length_b   1.000
_cell.length_c   1.000
_cell.angle_alpha   90.00
_cell.angle_beta   90.00
_cell.angle_gamma   90.00
#
_symmetry.space_group_name_H-M   'P 1'
#
loop_
_entity.id
_entity.type
_entity.pdbx_description
1 polymer ?
#
loop_
_entity_poly.entity_id
_entity_poly.type
_entity_poly.pdbx_seq_one_letter_code
_entity_poly.pdbx_strand_id
1 'polypeptide(L)'
;HIGNLLHFINELRHDIDSEMPYINSGVMLINLHRLRMEQKSSDVFDYIESHRGKLILPDQDIISGLYGDRIIPLDSYKYNMTERLFAFHIRIGDRMNIDYVRRNAVIIHYCGRNKPWKSGYVGKLNVFYDETVQRMREQGYRTPEKTPK
;
A
#
# COMPACT_ATOMS: atom_id res chain seq x y z
N HIS A 1 -3.19 16.24 -5.14
CA HIS A 1 -3.47 14.85 -5.47
C HIS A 1 -2.16 14.06 -5.62
N ILE A 2 -1.72 13.37 -4.54
CA ILE A 2 -0.50 12.53 -4.56
C ILE A 2 -0.68 11.36 -5.55
N GLY A 3 -1.91 10.84 -5.68
CA GLY A 3 -2.24 9.82 -6.67
C GLY A 3 -1.97 10.27 -8.10
N ASN A 4 -2.29 11.51 -8.45
CA ASN A 4 -2.05 12.04 -9.78
C ASN A 4 -0.56 12.25 -10.09
N LEU A 5 0.27 12.57 -9.08
CA LEU A 5 1.71 12.71 -9.29
C LEU A 5 2.37 11.34 -9.52
N LEU A 6 2.01 10.33 -8.74
CA LEU A 6 2.49 8.96 -8.94
C LEU A 6 1.99 8.40 -10.27
N HIS A 7 0.74 8.68 -10.64
CA HIS A 7 0.17 8.32 -11.93
C HIS A 7 0.94 8.98 -13.09
N PHE A 8 1.17 10.29 -13.04
CA PHE A 8 1.95 11.04 -14.03
C PHE A 8 3.40 10.54 -14.16
N ILE A 9 4.06 10.24 -13.03
CA ILE A 9 5.42 9.67 -13.05
C ILE A 9 5.42 8.29 -13.71
N ASN A 10 4.37 7.50 -13.55
CA ASN A 10 4.26 6.17 -14.13
C ASN A 10 3.90 6.20 -15.61
N GLU A 11 3.04 7.12 -16.05
CA GLU A 11 2.79 7.39 -17.47
C GLU A 11 4.11 7.67 -18.22
N LEU A 12 4.95 8.55 -17.67
CA LEU A 12 6.23 8.92 -18.27
C LEU A 12 7.26 7.77 -18.31
N ARG A 13 7.08 6.74 -17.49
CA ARG A 13 8.10 5.70 -17.28
C ARG A 13 7.76 4.37 -17.91
N HIS A 14 6.49 4.05 -18.06
CA HIS A 14 6.05 2.70 -18.42
C HIS A 14 5.23 2.62 -19.70
N ASP A 15 4.99 3.73 -20.39
CA ASP A 15 4.01 3.79 -21.49
C ASP A 15 2.65 3.16 -21.08
N ILE A 16 2.33 3.21 -19.78
CA ILE A 16 1.06 2.71 -19.26
C ILE A 16 0.00 3.73 -19.67
N ASP A 17 -1.08 3.24 -20.25
CA ASP A 17 -2.24 4.04 -20.57
C ASP A 17 -2.69 4.86 -19.34
N SER A 18 -2.92 6.15 -19.55
CA SER A 18 -3.32 7.11 -18.50
C SER A 18 -4.57 6.68 -17.71
N GLU A 19 -5.37 5.81 -18.29
CA GLU A 19 -6.59 5.30 -17.69
C GLU A 19 -6.37 4.08 -16.78
N MET A 20 -5.20 3.43 -16.83
CA MET A 20 -4.92 2.26 -16.01
C MET A 20 -4.61 2.63 -14.56
N PRO A 21 -5.25 1.95 -13.58
CA PRO A 21 -5.00 2.23 -12.16
C PRO A 21 -3.59 1.79 -11.75
N TYR A 22 -2.82 2.71 -11.20
CA TYR A 22 -1.59 2.38 -10.50
C TYR A 22 -1.90 2.11 -9.02
N ILE A 23 -1.65 0.87 -8.58
CA ILE A 23 -2.05 0.42 -7.24
C ILE A 23 -0.89 0.38 -6.25
N ASN A 24 -1.24 0.38 -4.97
CA ASN A 24 -0.33 -0.03 -3.91
C ASN A 24 -0.47 -1.54 -3.69
N SER A 25 0.57 -2.32 -3.98
CA SER A 25 0.59 -3.78 -3.90
C SER A 25 0.52 -4.35 -2.48
N GLY A 26 0.57 -3.51 -1.44
CA GLY A 26 0.58 -3.97 -0.06
C GLY A 26 -0.77 -4.49 0.46
N VAL A 27 -1.88 -4.18 -0.22
CA VAL A 27 -3.21 -4.72 0.10
C VAL A 27 -3.91 -5.11 -1.20
N MET A 28 -4.02 -6.41 -1.44
CA MET A 28 -4.62 -6.96 -2.65
C MET A 28 -5.55 -8.14 -2.33
N LEU A 29 -6.67 -8.22 -3.05
CA LEU A 29 -7.50 -9.41 -3.12
C LEU A 29 -7.31 -10.04 -4.50
N ILE A 30 -6.77 -11.26 -4.53
CA ILE A 30 -6.34 -11.92 -5.77
C ILE A 30 -7.19 -13.16 -6.03
N ASN A 31 -7.76 -13.28 -7.22
CA ASN A 31 -8.34 -14.53 -7.70
C ASN A 31 -7.22 -15.51 -8.10
N LEU A 32 -6.71 -16.26 -7.10
CA LEU A 32 -5.60 -17.19 -7.30
C LEU A 32 -5.92 -18.33 -8.28
N HIS A 33 -7.19 -18.74 -8.36
CA HIS A 33 -7.58 -19.79 -9.32
C HIS A 33 -7.38 -19.29 -10.75
N ARG A 34 -7.94 -18.13 -11.06
CA ARG A 34 -7.79 -17.52 -12.39
C ARG A 34 -6.32 -17.20 -12.72
N LEU A 35 -5.60 -16.65 -11.75
CA LEU A 35 -4.19 -16.31 -11.92
C LEU A 35 -3.36 -17.55 -12.29
N ARG A 36 -3.58 -18.70 -11.62
CA ARG A 36 -2.86 -19.94 -11.92
C ARG A 36 -3.16 -20.50 -13.31
N MET A 37 -4.35 -20.24 -13.85
CA MET A 37 -4.73 -20.69 -15.20
C MET A 37 -4.19 -19.79 -16.30
N GLU A 38 -4.12 -18.51 -16.07
CA GLU A 38 -3.81 -17.50 -17.10
C GLU A 38 -2.36 -17.04 -17.07
N GLN A 39 -1.73 -16.98 -15.87
CA GLN A 39 -0.39 -16.44 -15.71
C GLN A 39 0.70 -17.43 -16.10
N LYS A 40 1.59 -17.01 -16.97
CA LYS A 40 2.85 -17.71 -17.25
C LYS A 40 4.00 -16.96 -16.57
N SER A 41 4.94 -17.69 -15.99
CA SER A 41 6.13 -17.06 -15.38
C SER A 41 6.96 -16.29 -16.41
N SER A 42 6.96 -16.73 -17.68
CA SER A 42 7.59 -16.01 -18.79
C SER A 42 7.10 -14.57 -18.91
N ASP A 43 5.78 -14.32 -18.78
CA ASP A 43 5.20 -12.99 -18.98
C ASP A 43 5.76 -11.98 -17.97
N VAL A 44 6.00 -12.42 -16.74
CA VAL A 44 6.62 -11.60 -15.69
C VAL A 44 8.08 -11.30 -16.02
N PHE A 45 8.84 -12.32 -16.45
CA PHE A 45 10.25 -12.14 -16.81
C PHE A 45 10.42 -11.26 -18.04
N ASP A 46 9.59 -11.47 -19.07
CA ASP A 46 9.61 -10.67 -20.30
C ASP A 46 9.25 -9.21 -20.00
N TYR A 47 8.28 -8.96 -19.10
CA TYR A 47 7.97 -7.61 -18.64
C TYR A 47 9.15 -6.96 -17.92
N ILE A 48 9.82 -7.68 -17.01
CA ILE A 48 11.01 -7.20 -16.29
C ILE A 48 12.13 -6.84 -17.27
N GLU A 49 12.42 -7.72 -18.23
CA GLU A 49 13.47 -7.48 -19.22
C GLU A 49 13.17 -6.28 -20.13
N SER A 50 11.93 -6.15 -20.61
CA SER A 50 11.52 -5.03 -21.47
C SER A 50 11.50 -3.69 -20.74
N HIS A 51 11.36 -3.70 -19.41
CA HIS A 51 11.33 -2.51 -18.58
C HIS A 51 12.56 -2.37 -17.66
N ARG A 52 13.65 -3.09 -17.97
CA ARG A 52 14.90 -3.04 -17.21
C ARG A 52 15.40 -1.59 -17.07
N GLY A 53 15.66 -1.17 -15.82
CA GLY A 53 16.08 0.19 -15.48
C GLY A 53 14.96 1.23 -15.35
N LYS A 54 13.71 0.87 -15.68
CA LYS A 54 12.53 1.73 -15.49
C LYS A 54 11.73 1.41 -14.22
N LEU A 55 11.87 0.21 -13.67
CA LEU A 55 11.15 -0.22 -12.45
C LEU A 55 11.69 0.50 -11.22
N ILE A 56 10.84 1.24 -10.48
CA ILE A 56 11.20 1.92 -9.21
C ILE A 56 10.57 1.20 -8.02
N LEU A 57 9.32 0.76 -8.15
CA LEU A 57 8.60 -0.07 -7.20
C LEU A 57 8.26 -1.39 -7.90
N PRO A 58 9.23 -2.29 -8.04
CA PRO A 58 9.16 -3.40 -9.01
C PRO A 58 7.88 -4.23 -8.91
N ASP A 59 7.44 -4.57 -7.71
CA ASP A 59 6.21 -5.32 -7.48
C ASP A 59 4.96 -4.56 -7.96
N GLN A 60 4.84 -3.29 -7.62
CA GLN A 60 3.70 -2.46 -8.02
C GLN A 60 3.74 -2.17 -9.54
N ASP A 61 4.92 -1.87 -10.06
CA ASP A 61 5.14 -1.56 -11.48
C ASP A 61 4.76 -2.77 -12.35
N ILE A 62 5.23 -3.97 -11.98
CA ILE A 62 4.93 -5.21 -12.70
C ILE A 62 3.44 -5.55 -12.63
N ILE A 63 2.83 -5.49 -11.45
CA ILE A 63 1.42 -5.81 -11.27
C ILE A 63 0.54 -4.82 -12.03
N SER A 64 0.83 -3.52 -11.94
CA SER A 64 0.07 -2.49 -12.65
C SER A 64 0.24 -2.60 -14.17
N GLY A 65 1.43 -2.92 -14.65
CA GLY A 65 1.70 -3.06 -16.07
C GLY A 65 1.11 -4.34 -16.70
N LEU A 66 1.16 -5.47 -15.98
CA LEU A 66 0.63 -6.73 -16.51
C LEU A 66 -0.89 -6.89 -16.35
N TYR A 67 -1.48 -6.25 -15.36
CA TYR A 67 -2.88 -6.49 -14.98
C TYR A 67 -3.70 -5.23 -14.83
N GLY A 68 -3.18 -4.06 -15.21
CA GLY A 68 -3.86 -2.77 -15.00
C GLY A 68 -5.30 -2.74 -15.51
N ASP A 69 -5.54 -3.34 -16.68
CA ASP A 69 -6.87 -3.50 -17.31
C ASP A 69 -7.85 -4.37 -16.52
N ARG A 70 -7.35 -5.19 -15.58
CA ARG A 70 -8.12 -6.15 -14.76
C ARG A 70 -8.16 -5.80 -13.28
N ILE A 71 -7.53 -4.69 -12.89
CA ILE A 71 -7.51 -4.21 -11.51
C ILE A 71 -8.81 -3.47 -11.20
N ILE A 72 -9.47 -3.87 -10.13
CA ILE A 72 -10.61 -3.16 -9.56
C ILE A 72 -10.13 -2.43 -8.30
N PRO A 73 -10.05 -1.08 -8.32
CA PRO A 73 -9.63 -0.32 -7.15
C PRO A 73 -10.61 -0.48 -5.99
N LEU A 74 -10.07 -0.74 -4.80
CA LEU A 74 -10.83 -0.72 -3.56
C LEU A 74 -10.73 0.65 -2.88
N ASP A 75 -11.69 0.99 -2.04
CA ASP A 75 -11.66 2.20 -1.23
C ASP A 75 -10.44 2.20 -0.29
N SER A 76 -9.47 3.06 -0.60
CA SER A 76 -8.22 3.18 0.15
C SER A 76 -8.42 3.68 1.58
N TYR A 77 -9.48 4.45 1.85
CA TYR A 77 -9.80 4.92 3.21
C TYR A 77 -10.24 3.76 4.10
N LYS A 78 -10.86 2.76 3.51
CA LYS A 78 -11.37 1.60 4.23
C LYS A 78 -10.37 0.45 4.26
N TYR A 79 -9.74 0.14 3.13
CA TYR A 79 -8.96 -1.10 2.98
C TYR A 79 -7.45 -0.88 2.85
N ASN A 80 -6.98 0.37 2.82
CA ASN A 80 -5.56 0.66 2.69
C ASN A 80 -5.21 2.02 3.32
N MET A 81 -5.70 2.27 4.55
CA MET A 81 -5.42 3.51 5.27
C MET A 81 -3.94 3.58 5.62
N THR A 82 -3.26 4.60 5.11
CA THR A 82 -1.83 4.82 5.34
C THR A 82 -1.59 6.13 6.08
N GLU A 83 -0.43 6.26 6.74
CA GLU A 83 -0.02 7.52 7.39
C GLU A 83 0.03 8.68 6.41
N ARG A 84 0.44 8.43 5.15
CA ARG A 84 0.48 9.46 4.11
C ARG A 84 -0.91 9.98 3.75
N LEU A 85 -1.87 9.07 3.60
CA LEU A 85 -3.25 9.42 3.29
C LEU A 85 -3.88 10.19 4.45
N PHE A 86 -3.66 9.73 5.68
CA PHE A 86 -4.13 10.40 6.90
C PHE A 86 -3.53 11.81 7.04
N ALA A 87 -2.21 11.95 6.90
CA ALA A 87 -1.53 13.24 7.00
C ALA A 87 -1.95 14.23 5.91
N PHE A 88 -2.23 13.73 4.69
CA PHE A 88 -2.74 14.55 3.60
C PHE A 88 -4.09 15.18 3.98
N HIS A 89 -5.05 14.40 4.49
CA HIS A 89 -6.36 14.90 4.89
C HIS A 89 -6.32 15.89 6.05
N ILE A 90 -5.45 15.65 7.02
CA ILE A 90 -5.24 16.64 8.09
C ILE A 90 -4.71 17.95 7.51
N ARG A 91 -3.77 17.89 6.56
CA ARG A 91 -3.17 19.10 5.94
C ARG A 91 -4.18 19.94 5.16
N ILE A 92 -5.12 19.31 4.47
CA ILE A 92 -6.16 20.04 3.72
C ILE A 92 -7.36 20.48 4.60
N GLY A 93 -7.29 20.27 5.92
CA GLY A 93 -8.34 20.68 6.84
C GLY A 93 -9.60 19.81 6.79
N ASP A 94 -9.49 18.59 6.31
CA ASP A 94 -10.60 17.65 6.30
C ASP A 94 -10.91 17.13 7.71
N ARG A 95 -12.14 16.64 7.92
CA ARG A 95 -12.63 16.10 9.20
C ARG A 95 -12.01 14.76 9.61
N MET A 96 -11.00 14.30 8.90
CA MET A 96 -10.30 13.04 9.20
C MET A 96 -9.53 13.16 10.53
N ASN A 97 -9.82 12.26 11.46
CA ASN A 97 -9.13 12.12 12.73
C ASN A 97 -9.04 10.63 13.12
N ILE A 98 -8.40 10.32 14.23
CA ILE A 98 -8.23 8.95 14.70
C ILE A 98 -9.57 8.23 14.91
N ASP A 99 -10.58 8.94 15.43
CA ASP A 99 -11.92 8.35 15.64
C ASP A 99 -12.62 8.04 14.32
N TYR A 100 -12.44 8.89 13.30
CA TYR A 100 -12.91 8.60 11.95
C TYR A 100 -12.25 7.32 11.41
N VAL A 101 -10.92 7.22 11.49
CA VAL A 101 -10.18 6.03 11.05
C VAL A 101 -10.65 4.79 11.82
N ARG A 102 -10.81 4.88 13.13
CA ARG A 102 -11.27 3.78 13.98
C ARG A 102 -12.65 3.23 13.58
N ARG A 103 -13.55 4.10 13.13
CA ARG A 103 -14.90 3.69 12.72
C ARG A 103 -14.98 3.18 11.29
N ASN A 104 -14.11 3.64 10.40
CA ASN A 104 -14.27 3.45 8.97
C ASN A 104 -13.17 2.57 8.33
N ALA A 105 -11.94 2.61 8.84
CA ALA A 105 -10.87 1.81 8.27
C ALA A 105 -10.89 0.38 8.79
N VAL A 106 -10.75 -0.58 7.88
CA VAL A 106 -10.64 -2.01 8.18
C VAL A 106 -9.18 -2.43 8.22
N ILE A 107 -8.34 -1.84 7.36
CA ILE A 107 -6.92 -2.15 7.28
C ILE A 107 -6.11 -0.86 7.43
N ILE A 108 -5.23 -0.84 8.42
CA ILE A 108 -4.19 0.17 8.58
C ILE A 108 -2.89 -0.39 7.99
N HIS A 109 -2.42 0.23 6.92
CA HIS A 109 -1.25 -0.23 6.20
C HIS A 109 -0.03 0.65 6.50
N TYR A 110 0.91 0.14 7.26
CA TYR A 110 2.18 0.81 7.54
C TYR A 110 3.17 0.57 6.40
N CYS A 111 3.00 1.27 5.27
CA CYS A 111 3.85 1.15 4.09
C CYS A 111 5.18 1.92 4.24
N GLY A 112 6.17 1.56 3.42
CA GLY A 112 7.48 2.22 3.36
C GLY A 112 8.37 1.98 4.59
N ARG A 113 9.32 2.90 4.84
CA ARG A 113 10.33 2.77 5.90
C ARG A 113 9.85 3.21 7.28
N ASN A 114 8.81 4.06 7.35
CA ASN A 114 8.24 4.58 8.59
C ASN A 114 7.32 3.53 9.23
N LYS A 115 7.84 2.77 10.17
CA LYS A 115 7.15 1.62 10.77
C LYS A 115 6.92 1.84 12.27
N PRO A 116 5.71 1.57 12.83
CA PRO A 116 5.41 1.83 14.24
C PRO A 116 6.21 0.96 15.22
N TRP A 117 6.77 -0.15 14.77
CA TRP A 117 7.67 -1.00 15.55
C TRP A 117 9.12 -0.56 15.53
N LYS A 118 9.44 0.56 14.86
CA LYS A 118 10.77 1.18 14.90
C LYS A 118 10.77 2.38 15.82
N SER A 119 11.91 2.62 16.49
CA SER A 119 12.14 3.87 17.20
C SER A 119 12.14 5.03 16.21
N GLY A 120 11.52 6.15 16.60
CA GLY A 120 11.44 7.34 15.74
C GLY A 120 10.38 7.26 14.63
N TYR A 121 9.33 6.46 14.82
CA TYR A 121 8.13 6.55 14.00
C TYR A 121 7.56 7.97 14.02
N VAL A 122 7.17 8.46 12.85
CA VAL A 122 6.55 9.79 12.68
C VAL A 122 5.14 9.60 12.16
N GLY A 123 4.14 10.00 12.94
CA GLY A 123 2.75 9.90 12.55
C GLY A 123 1.81 9.73 13.75
N LYS A 124 0.55 9.47 13.47
CA LYS A 124 -0.52 9.31 14.47
C LYS A 124 -1.21 7.95 14.41
N LEU A 125 -1.05 7.19 13.32
CA LEU A 125 -1.69 5.88 13.18
C LEU A 125 -1.01 4.78 14.00
N ASN A 126 0.16 5.04 14.62
CA ASN A 126 0.80 4.11 15.55
C ASN A 126 -0.12 3.68 16.71
N VAL A 127 -1.11 4.49 17.06
CA VAL A 127 -2.08 4.15 18.13
C VAL A 127 -2.73 2.78 17.88
N PHE A 128 -3.06 2.44 16.64
CA PHE A 128 -3.67 1.15 16.31
C PHE A 128 -2.69 -0.03 16.46
N TYR A 129 -1.41 0.20 16.16
CA TYR A 129 -0.36 -0.79 16.39
C TYR A 129 -0.10 -0.98 17.89
N ASP A 130 0.05 0.11 18.62
CA ASP A 130 0.36 0.08 20.06
C ASP A 130 -0.79 -0.59 20.83
N GLU A 131 -2.06 -0.29 20.53
CA GLU A 131 -3.23 -0.98 21.09
C GLU A 131 -3.27 -2.47 20.76
N THR A 132 -2.86 -2.86 19.57
CA THR A 132 -2.79 -4.26 19.15
C THR A 132 -1.71 -5.01 19.93
N VAL A 133 -0.53 -4.41 20.07
CA VAL A 133 0.58 -4.96 20.86
C VAL A 133 0.17 -5.10 22.33
N GLN A 134 -0.53 -4.12 22.88
CA GLN A 134 -1.01 -4.19 24.25
C GLN A 134 -1.98 -5.37 24.45
N ARG A 135 -2.99 -5.50 23.58
CA ARG A 135 -3.94 -6.64 23.62
C ARG A 135 -3.24 -7.99 23.51
N MET A 136 -2.23 -8.11 22.67
CA MET A 136 -1.43 -9.33 22.55
C MET A 136 -0.71 -9.66 23.87
N ARG A 137 -0.13 -8.66 24.54
CA ARG A 137 0.52 -8.84 25.86
C ARG A 137 -0.45 -9.28 26.94
N GLU A 138 -1.61 -8.66 26.99
CA GLU A 138 -2.69 -9.03 27.94
C GLU A 138 -3.16 -10.49 27.75
N GLN A 139 -3.08 -11.00 26.52
CA GLN A 139 -3.38 -12.39 26.16
C GLN A 139 -2.18 -13.34 26.34
N GLY A 140 -1.05 -12.86 26.87
CA GLY A 140 0.14 -13.67 27.13
C GLY A 140 1.04 -13.92 25.91
N TYR A 141 0.80 -13.25 24.78
CA TYR A 141 1.68 -13.36 23.62
C TYR A 141 2.99 -12.59 23.81
N ARG A 142 4.09 -13.18 23.35
CA ARG A 142 5.37 -12.46 23.26
C ARG A 142 5.28 -11.43 22.14
N THR A 143 5.56 -10.17 22.46
CA THR A 143 5.57 -9.09 21.48
C THR A 143 6.99 -8.58 21.24
N PRO A 144 7.33 -8.19 20.01
CA PRO A 144 8.65 -7.64 19.71
C PRO A 144 8.88 -6.31 20.43
N GLU A 145 10.09 -6.06 20.85
CA GLU A 145 10.54 -4.74 21.28
C GLU A 145 10.71 -3.84 20.05
N LYS A 146 10.62 -2.51 20.27
CA LYS A 146 10.85 -1.55 19.17
C LYS A 146 12.30 -1.66 18.72
N THR A 147 12.52 -1.88 17.42
CA THR A 147 13.84 -1.96 16.83
C THR A 147 14.43 -0.55 16.62
N PRO A 148 15.77 -0.37 16.68
CA PRO A 148 16.42 0.87 16.29
C PRO A 148 16.04 1.33 14.87
N LYS A 149 16.27 2.60 14.57
CA LYS A 149 16.06 3.19 13.24
C LYS A 149 16.90 2.50 12.18
#